data_104bfe50a970e262be3e4419e4631e62
#
_entry.id   104bfe50a970e262be3e4419e4631e62
#
_cell.length_a   1.000
_cell.length_b   1.000
_cell.length_c   1.000
_cell.angle_alpha   90.00
_cell.angle_beta   90.00
_cell.angle_gamma   90.00
#
_symmetry.space_group_name_H-M   'P 1'
#
loop_
_entity.id
_entity.type
_entity.pdbx_description
1 polymer ?
#
loop_
_entity_poly.entity_id
_entity_poly.type
_entity_poly.pdbx_seq_one_letter_code
_entity_poly.pdbx_strand_id
1 'polypeptide(L)'
;MVDIPGSPGFDALAIANGKVLLAHTAASSLDVVDPSKRRVVAQIINLRSPRGIAVDPKNGKIYVAQAANNSIAVINFEGWQYSGAIQLPQAPSTLVLDDSGQRLYWSGATSDSLSVLDLSTRQNLGTLDLGGRPRGMVWDQERGVAFVVLQDTSEIIAVDPKLQIVSRFKLSASQPTEVVYDARARRLYVAARGAVLAINDQDGSETNRVEAPMGVDGLWLNAEMRTLYAASPGELTVIKADNGNFMVADRIPSDIKGHNVAYDPENKTLFLPGGREGKSAMLLLQPMSPDQTGQENAAAKVK
;
A
#
# COMPACT_ATOMS: atom_id res chain seq x y z
N MET A 1 6.35 0.25 -19.65
CA MET A 1 5.39 1.33 -19.42
C MET A 1 4.01 0.89 -19.86
N VAL A 2 2.97 1.28 -19.13
CA VAL A 2 1.55 1.09 -19.48
C VAL A 2 0.87 2.44 -19.42
N ASP A 3 0.19 2.84 -20.49
CA ASP A 3 -0.65 4.02 -20.48
C ASP A 3 -1.99 3.71 -19.80
N ILE A 4 -2.43 4.61 -18.92
CA ILE A 4 -3.68 4.47 -18.20
C ILE A 4 -4.60 5.63 -18.62
N PRO A 5 -5.85 5.35 -19.02
CA PRO A 5 -6.78 6.41 -19.40
C PRO A 5 -7.11 7.34 -18.23
N GLY A 6 -7.22 8.63 -18.49
CA GLY A 6 -7.59 9.65 -17.49
C GLY A 6 -6.42 10.50 -17.01
N SER A 7 -6.71 11.48 -16.16
CA SER A 7 -5.72 12.37 -15.55
C SER A 7 -4.98 11.69 -14.40
N PRO A 8 -3.71 12.01 -14.14
CA PRO A 8 -2.97 11.42 -13.04
C PRO A 8 -3.61 11.67 -11.66
N GLY A 9 -3.61 10.65 -10.82
CA GLY A 9 -4.13 10.72 -9.45
C GLY A 9 -4.57 9.35 -8.95
N PHE A 10 -3.62 8.60 -8.38
CA PHE A 10 -3.84 7.27 -7.80
C PHE A 10 -3.63 7.34 -6.29
N ASP A 11 -4.54 6.76 -5.51
CA ASP A 11 -4.47 6.77 -4.05
C ASP A 11 -3.95 5.44 -3.48
N ALA A 12 -4.30 4.33 -4.10
CA ALA A 12 -3.83 3.02 -3.70
C ALA A 12 -3.65 2.08 -4.89
N LEU A 13 -2.83 1.05 -4.66
CA LEU A 13 -2.73 -0.06 -5.58
C LEU A 13 -2.72 -1.40 -4.83
N ALA A 14 -3.20 -2.44 -5.49
CA ALA A 14 -3.17 -3.81 -5.00
C ALA A 14 -2.94 -4.80 -6.15
N ILE A 15 -2.52 -6.01 -5.81
CA ILE A 15 -2.38 -7.09 -6.78
C ILE A 15 -3.42 -8.16 -6.46
N ALA A 16 -4.17 -8.58 -7.47
CA ALA A 16 -5.17 -9.61 -7.35
C ALA A 16 -5.27 -10.43 -8.64
N ASN A 17 -5.22 -11.75 -8.52
CA ASN A 17 -5.40 -12.66 -9.65
C ASN A 17 -4.51 -12.32 -10.86
N GLY A 18 -3.23 -12.01 -10.62
CA GLY A 18 -2.24 -11.65 -11.64
C GLY A 18 -2.51 -10.30 -12.33
N LYS A 19 -3.37 -9.45 -11.76
CA LYS A 19 -3.67 -8.10 -12.24
C LYS A 19 -3.29 -7.05 -11.21
N VAL A 20 -2.97 -5.86 -11.69
CA VAL A 20 -2.75 -4.68 -10.86
C VAL A 20 -4.03 -3.87 -10.82
N LEU A 21 -4.48 -3.58 -9.61
CA LEU A 21 -5.67 -2.79 -9.33
C LEU A 21 -5.23 -1.40 -8.89
N LEU A 22 -5.78 -0.36 -9.49
CA LEU A 22 -5.45 1.03 -9.18
C LEU A 22 -6.70 1.78 -8.74
N ALA A 23 -6.73 2.28 -7.52
CA ALA A 23 -7.72 3.26 -7.10
C ALA A 23 -7.40 4.60 -7.76
N HIS A 24 -8.01 4.85 -8.91
CA HIS A 24 -7.77 6.01 -9.75
C HIS A 24 -8.72 7.15 -9.34
N THR A 25 -8.33 7.87 -8.31
CA THR A 25 -9.16 8.92 -7.69
C THR A 25 -9.53 10.02 -8.68
N ALA A 26 -8.57 10.47 -9.51
CA ALA A 26 -8.80 11.52 -10.50
C ALA A 26 -9.76 11.09 -11.63
N ALA A 27 -9.82 9.79 -11.95
CA ALA A 27 -10.74 9.25 -12.95
C ALA A 27 -12.04 8.69 -12.36
N SER A 28 -12.18 8.69 -11.03
CA SER A 28 -13.33 8.09 -10.33
C SER A 28 -13.56 6.63 -10.74
N SER A 29 -12.47 5.84 -10.84
CA SER A 29 -12.49 4.44 -11.27
C SER A 29 -11.57 3.54 -10.42
N LEU A 30 -11.84 2.25 -10.49
CA LEU A 30 -10.84 1.22 -10.25
C LEU A 30 -10.37 0.69 -11.61
N ASP A 31 -9.11 0.89 -11.91
CA ASP A 31 -8.52 0.40 -13.15
C ASP A 31 -7.88 -0.96 -12.92
N VAL A 32 -8.16 -1.90 -13.79
CA VAL A 32 -7.57 -3.25 -13.78
C VAL A 32 -6.57 -3.35 -14.91
N VAL A 33 -5.31 -3.45 -14.55
CA VAL A 33 -4.21 -3.54 -15.52
C VAL A 33 -3.71 -4.97 -15.62
N ASP A 34 -3.60 -5.46 -16.84
CA ASP A 34 -2.93 -6.72 -17.15
C ASP A 34 -1.45 -6.43 -17.47
N PRO A 35 -0.51 -6.75 -16.57
CA PRO A 35 0.90 -6.43 -16.79
C PRO A 35 1.51 -7.24 -17.96
N SER A 36 1.02 -8.45 -18.23
CA SER A 36 1.51 -9.27 -19.34
C SER A 36 1.11 -8.70 -20.70
N LYS A 37 -0.10 -8.12 -20.78
CA LYS A 37 -0.63 -7.45 -21.98
C LYS A 37 -0.25 -5.98 -22.04
N ARG A 38 0.34 -5.45 -20.98
CA ARG A 38 0.71 -4.03 -20.82
C ARG A 38 -0.43 -3.06 -21.16
N ARG A 39 -1.63 -3.36 -20.66
CA ARG A 39 -2.81 -2.52 -20.91
C ARG A 39 -3.84 -2.63 -19.80
N VAL A 40 -4.69 -1.62 -19.70
CA VAL A 40 -5.92 -1.66 -18.92
C VAL A 40 -6.88 -2.66 -19.59
N VAL A 41 -7.40 -3.62 -18.83
CA VAL A 41 -8.32 -4.66 -19.30
C VAL A 41 -9.75 -4.46 -18.79
N ALA A 42 -9.93 -3.70 -17.74
CA ALA A 42 -11.24 -3.29 -17.23
C ALA A 42 -11.14 -1.96 -16.48
N GLN A 43 -12.21 -1.20 -16.49
CA GLN A 43 -12.40 -0.01 -15.65
C GLN A 43 -13.77 -0.10 -14.98
N ILE A 44 -13.77 -0.08 -13.65
CA ILE A 44 -15.00 0.04 -12.87
C ILE A 44 -15.18 1.53 -12.58
N ILE A 45 -16.04 2.18 -13.35
CA ILE A 45 -16.25 3.63 -13.33
C ILE A 45 -17.30 4.06 -12.31
N ASN A 46 -17.43 5.37 -12.11
CA ASN A 46 -18.37 6.01 -11.18
C ASN A 46 -18.13 5.67 -9.70
N LEU A 47 -16.91 5.28 -9.36
CA LEU A 47 -16.50 5.19 -7.95
C LEU A 47 -16.26 6.61 -7.41
N ARG A 48 -16.81 6.88 -6.25
CA ARG A 48 -16.83 8.24 -5.67
C ARG A 48 -15.60 8.51 -4.79
N SER A 49 -14.55 9.11 -5.40
CA SER A 49 -13.24 9.32 -4.76
C SER A 49 -12.67 8.00 -4.21
N PRO A 50 -12.32 7.03 -5.10
CA PRO A 50 -11.77 5.75 -4.68
C PRO A 50 -10.42 5.96 -3.99
N ARG A 51 -10.23 5.25 -2.87
CA ARG A 51 -9.04 5.31 -2.04
C ARG A 51 -8.51 3.90 -1.77
N GLY A 52 -8.35 3.50 -0.51
CA GLY A 52 -7.83 2.21 -0.13
C GLY A 52 -8.53 1.03 -0.82
N ILE A 53 -7.74 -0.01 -1.10
CA ILE A 53 -8.18 -1.27 -1.70
C ILE A 53 -7.86 -2.40 -0.74
N ALA A 54 -8.83 -3.26 -0.47
CA ALA A 54 -8.59 -4.54 0.20
C ALA A 54 -9.03 -5.68 -0.71
N VAL A 55 -8.19 -6.71 -0.79
CA VAL A 55 -8.40 -7.88 -1.66
C VAL A 55 -8.72 -9.09 -0.81
N ASP A 56 -9.81 -9.77 -1.12
CA ASP A 56 -10.23 -11.02 -0.52
C ASP A 56 -10.15 -12.16 -1.55
N PRO A 57 -8.99 -12.82 -1.66
CA PRO A 57 -8.83 -13.90 -2.65
C PRO A 57 -9.68 -15.12 -2.35
N LYS A 58 -10.01 -15.37 -1.07
CA LYS A 58 -10.81 -16.53 -0.64
C LYS A 58 -12.24 -16.47 -1.17
N ASN A 59 -12.82 -15.27 -1.14
CA ASN A 59 -14.21 -15.03 -1.57
C ASN A 59 -14.30 -14.37 -2.97
N GLY A 60 -13.16 -14.17 -3.64
CA GLY A 60 -13.10 -13.55 -4.97
C GLY A 60 -13.64 -12.12 -4.98
N LYS A 61 -13.38 -11.34 -3.93
CA LYS A 61 -13.89 -9.97 -3.77
C LYS A 61 -12.77 -8.94 -3.67
N ILE A 62 -13.10 -7.74 -4.13
CA ILE A 62 -12.31 -6.53 -3.94
C ILE A 62 -13.20 -5.51 -3.25
N TYR A 63 -12.67 -4.88 -2.23
CA TYR A 63 -13.31 -3.80 -1.50
C TYR A 63 -12.55 -2.50 -1.80
N VAL A 64 -13.28 -1.46 -2.19
CA VAL A 64 -12.69 -0.15 -2.53
C VAL A 64 -13.38 0.93 -1.69
N ALA A 65 -12.60 1.65 -0.91
CA ALA A 65 -13.09 2.80 -0.16
C ALA A 65 -13.57 3.90 -1.11
N GLN A 66 -14.77 4.41 -0.91
CA GLN A 66 -15.35 5.53 -1.65
C GLN A 66 -15.59 6.71 -0.70
N ALA A 67 -14.59 7.59 -0.60
CA ALA A 67 -14.59 8.65 0.41
C ALA A 67 -15.71 9.69 0.21
N ALA A 68 -16.06 10.00 -1.05
CA ALA A 68 -17.03 11.07 -1.31
C ALA A 68 -18.50 10.69 -1.10
N ASN A 69 -18.83 9.42 -0.87
CA ASN A 69 -20.18 8.96 -0.57
C ASN A 69 -20.31 8.01 0.62
N ASN A 70 -19.28 8.00 1.49
CA ASN A 70 -19.26 7.23 2.73
C ASN A 70 -19.60 5.76 2.52
N SER A 71 -18.93 5.09 1.59
CA SER A 71 -19.22 3.68 1.29
C SER A 71 -17.99 2.88 0.91
N ILE A 72 -18.15 1.57 0.89
CA ILE A 72 -17.17 0.64 0.34
C ILE A 72 -17.81 -0.06 -0.86
N ALA A 73 -17.24 0.12 -2.05
CA ALA A 73 -17.63 -0.63 -3.23
C ALA A 73 -17.18 -2.09 -3.10
N VAL A 74 -18.05 -3.01 -3.52
CA VAL A 74 -17.76 -4.44 -3.59
C VAL A 74 -17.71 -4.84 -5.06
N ILE A 75 -16.59 -5.44 -5.46
CA ILE A 75 -16.33 -5.83 -6.85
C ILE A 75 -15.97 -7.32 -6.86
N ASN A 76 -16.50 -8.07 -7.81
CA ASN A 76 -16.17 -9.48 -8.01
C ASN A 76 -14.93 -9.62 -8.89
N PHE A 77 -14.04 -10.58 -8.59
CA PHE A 77 -12.94 -10.94 -9.48
C PHE A 77 -13.44 -11.46 -10.83
N GLU A 78 -14.50 -12.23 -10.79
CA GLU A 78 -15.12 -12.74 -12.00
C GLU A 78 -15.74 -11.58 -12.80
N GLY A 79 -15.20 -11.34 -13.99
CA GLY A 79 -15.65 -10.29 -14.89
C GLY A 79 -15.42 -8.86 -14.38
N TRP A 80 -14.74 -8.66 -13.25
CA TRP A 80 -14.48 -7.33 -12.66
C TRP A 80 -15.75 -6.51 -12.46
N GLN A 81 -16.80 -7.18 -11.95
CA GLN A 81 -18.12 -6.59 -11.87
C GLN A 81 -18.38 -5.91 -10.54
N TYR A 82 -18.85 -4.68 -10.60
CA TYR A 82 -19.40 -3.99 -9.44
C TYR A 82 -20.65 -4.74 -8.94
N SER A 83 -20.63 -5.20 -7.69
CA SER A 83 -21.72 -5.96 -7.07
C SER A 83 -22.49 -5.20 -5.98
N GLY A 84 -22.24 -3.90 -5.86
CA GLY A 84 -22.92 -3.04 -4.91
C GLY A 84 -21.97 -2.30 -3.98
N ALA A 85 -22.53 -1.58 -3.01
CA ALA A 85 -21.77 -0.87 -1.99
C ALA A 85 -22.31 -1.15 -0.59
N ILE A 86 -21.43 -1.03 0.40
CA ILE A 86 -21.76 -1.06 1.82
C ILE A 86 -21.71 0.39 2.32
N GLN A 87 -22.81 0.90 2.83
CA GLN A 87 -22.87 2.25 3.38
C GLN A 87 -22.21 2.31 4.76
N LEU A 88 -21.48 3.37 5.00
CA LEU A 88 -20.76 3.63 6.24
C LEU A 88 -21.22 4.93 6.89
N PRO A 89 -21.02 5.09 8.20
CA PRO A 89 -21.39 6.32 8.90
C PRO A 89 -20.54 7.54 8.51
N GLN A 90 -19.34 7.32 7.99
CA GLN A 90 -18.39 8.38 7.58
C GLN A 90 -17.49 7.93 6.45
N ALA A 91 -16.74 8.87 5.87
CA ALA A 91 -15.86 8.65 4.72
C ALA A 91 -14.70 7.68 5.04
N PRO A 92 -14.55 6.54 4.34
CA PRO A 92 -13.42 5.63 4.50
C PRO A 92 -12.19 6.10 3.74
N SER A 93 -11.00 5.69 4.21
CA SER A 93 -9.72 5.91 3.53
C SER A 93 -8.98 4.59 3.32
N THR A 94 -8.18 4.16 4.28
CA THR A 94 -7.42 2.90 4.21
C THR A 94 -8.30 1.72 4.60
N LEU A 95 -8.10 0.59 3.95
CA LEU A 95 -8.81 -0.66 4.17
C LEU A 95 -7.83 -1.79 4.44
N VAL A 96 -8.09 -2.61 5.46
CA VAL A 96 -7.35 -3.85 5.73
C VAL A 96 -8.33 -4.95 6.12
N LEU A 97 -8.18 -6.13 5.51
CA LEU A 97 -8.92 -7.34 5.89
C LEU A 97 -8.18 -8.10 6.97
N ASP A 98 -8.91 -8.71 7.90
CA ASP A 98 -8.37 -9.78 8.72
C ASP A 98 -8.17 -11.06 7.88
N ASP A 99 -7.39 -12.00 8.39
CA ASP A 99 -7.08 -13.24 7.65
C ASP A 99 -8.26 -14.16 7.46
N SER A 100 -9.29 -14.02 8.27
CA SER A 100 -10.53 -14.80 8.11
C SER A 100 -11.32 -14.31 6.89
N GLY A 101 -11.07 -13.06 6.43
CA GLY A 101 -11.85 -12.39 5.40
C GLY A 101 -13.27 -12.06 5.86
N GLN A 102 -13.52 -12.05 7.17
CA GLN A 102 -14.83 -11.74 7.73
C GLN A 102 -14.96 -10.31 8.22
N ARG A 103 -13.84 -9.69 8.58
CA ARG A 103 -13.79 -8.33 9.10
C ARG A 103 -12.93 -7.43 8.25
N LEU A 104 -13.48 -6.28 7.94
CA LEU A 104 -12.78 -5.22 7.24
C LEU A 104 -12.57 -4.04 8.19
N TYR A 105 -11.32 -3.75 8.48
CA TYR A 105 -10.91 -2.57 9.23
C TYR A 105 -10.77 -1.40 8.27
N TRP A 106 -11.30 -0.25 8.64
CA TRP A 106 -11.21 0.94 7.82
C TRP A 106 -10.94 2.20 8.64
N SER A 107 -10.05 3.02 8.13
CA SER A 107 -9.74 4.32 8.72
C SER A 107 -10.64 5.41 8.15
N GLY A 108 -10.95 6.43 8.95
CA GLY A 108 -11.67 7.60 8.49
C GLY A 108 -10.79 8.49 7.61
N ALA A 109 -11.35 9.01 6.51
CA ALA A 109 -10.63 9.91 5.60
C ALA A 109 -10.45 11.32 6.19
N THR A 110 -11.36 11.73 7.05
CA THR A 110 -11.42 13.06 7.66
C THR A 110 -11.63 13.03 9.18
N SER A 111 -11.50 11.85 9.77
CA SER A 111 -11.65 11.64 11.22
C SER A 111 -10.49 10.81 11.75
N ASP A 112 -10.14 11.03 12.99
CA ASP A 112 -9.06 10.34 13.70
C ASP A 112 -9.56 8.98 14.23
N SER A 113 -10.19 8.17 13.36
CA SER A 113 -10.87 6.96 13.77
C SER A 113 -10.49 5.73 12.97
N LEU A 114 -10.63 4.58 13.62
CA LEU A 114 -10.64 3.24 13.05
C LEU A 114 -11.98 2.57 13.35
N SER A 115 -12.56 1.94 12.35
CA SER A 115 -13.81 1.19 12.48
C SER A 115 -13.65 -0.23 11.95
N VAL A 116 -14.52 -1.13 12.40
CA VAL A 116 -14.57 -2.52 11.97
C VAL A 116 -15.93 -2.84 11.38
N LEU A 117 -15.93 -3.38 10.19
CA LEU A 117 -17.10 -3.85 9.46
C LEU A 117 -17.14 -5.37 9.44
N ASP A 118 -18.25 -5.97 9.84
CA ASP A 118 -18.53 -7.38 9.58
C ASP A 118 -19.05 -7.52 8.14
N LEU A 119 -18.33 -8.28 7.32
CA LEU A 119 -18.64 -8.43 5.90
C LEU A 119 -19.82 -9.36 5.63
N SER A 120 -20.15 -10.26 6.56
CA SER A 120 -21.29 -11.18 6.43
C SER A 120 -22.61 -10.47 6.67
N THR A 121 -22.67 -9.65 7.73
CA THR A 121 -23.86 -8.88 8.12
C THR A 121 -23.90 -7.49 7.50
N ARG A 122 -22.76 -7.01 6.99
CA ARG A 122 -22.54 -5.63 6.51
C ARG A 122 -22.78 -4.56 7.57
N GLN A 123 -22.59 -4.92 8.84
CA GLN A 123 -22.77 -4.01 9.97
C GLN A 123 -21.44 -3.47 10.48
N ASN A 124 -21.42 -2.18 10.80
CA ASN A 124 -20.30 -1.59 11.54
C ASN A 124 -20.34 -2.10 12.98
N LEU A 125 -19.29 -2.83 13.41
CA LEU A 125 -19.20 -3.42 14.74
C LEU A 125 -18.78 -2.41 15.82
N GLY A 126 -18.18 -1.29 15.40
CA GLY A 126 -17.73 -0.23 16.29
C GLY A 126 -16.78 0.73 15.61
N THR A 127 -16.48 1.81 16.33
CA THR A 127 -15.54 2.85 15.93
C THR A 127 -14.71 3.26 17.14
N LEU A 128 -13.40 3.36 16.96
CA LEU A 128 -12.43 3.77 17.95
C LEU A 128 -11.82 5.11 17.53
N ASP A 129 -11.79 6.06 18.47
CA ASP A 129 -10.98 7.28 18.35
C ASP A 129 -9.52 6.92 18.60
N LEU A 130 -8.63 7.24 17.64
CA LEU A 130 -7.21 6.92 17.70
C LEU A 130 -6.38 8.02 18.37
N GLY A 131 -6.95 9.21 18.52
CA GLY A 131 -6.26 10.39 19.02
C GLY A 131 -5.23 10.96 18.06
N GLY A 132 -5.37 10.71 16.77
CA GLY A 132 -4.51 11.23 15.70
C GLY A 132 -4.91 10.67 14.34
N ARG A 133 -4.47 11.37 13.27
CA ARG A 133 -4.85 11.07 11.88
C ARG A 133 -4.25 9.76 11.38
N PRO A 134 -5.08 8.74 11.11
CA PRO A 134 -4.61 7.46 10.55
C PRO A 134 -4.19 7.61 9.09
N ARG A 135 -3.13 6.88 8.72
CA ARG A 135 -2.62 6.76 7.35
C ARG A 135 -2.48 5.28 6.98
N GLY A 136 -1.26 4.80 6.77
CA GLY A 136 -1.01 3.39 6.49
C GLY A 136 -1.48 2.46 7.62
N MET A 137 -1.94 1.29 7.24
CA MET A 137 -2.42 0.26 8.16
C MET A 137 -2.05 -1.12 7.64
N VAL A 138 -1.61 -2.01 8.53
CA VAL A 138 -1.30 -3.41 8.21
C VAL A 138 -1.84 -4.34 9.28
N TRP A 139 -2.32 -5.51 8.85
CA TRP A 139 -2.79 -6.58 9.75
C TRP A 139 -1.66 -7.52 10.15
N ASP A 140 -1.53 -7.79 11.44
CA ASP A 140 -0.69 -8.86 11.98
C ASP A 140 -1.55 -10.09 12.25
N GLN A 141 -1.36 -11.10 11.42
CA GLN A 141 -2.10 -12.36 11.47
C GLN A 141 -1.88 -13.13 12.75
N GLU A 142 -0.64 -13.15 13.24
CA GLU A 142 -0.25 -13.98 14.39
C GLU A 142 -0.87 -13.45 15.68
N ARG A 143 -0.85 -12.12 15.87
CA ARG A 143 -1.44 -11.50 17.07
C ARG A 143 -2.90 -11.08 16.89
N GLY A 144 -3.38 -11.07 15.66
CA GLY A 144 -4.74 -10.60 15.36
C GLY A 144 -4.93 -9.12 15.68
N VAL A 145 -3.96 -8.26 15.34
CA VAL A 145 -4.04 -6.82 15.57
C VAL A 145 -3.81 -6.03 14.28
N ALA A 146 -4.40 -4.84 14.20
CA ALA A 146 -4.09 -3.88 13.16
C ALA A 146 -3.04 -2.88 13.68
N PHE A 147 -1.90 -2.75 12.99
CA PHE A 147 -1.00 -1.63 13.20
C PHE A 147 -1.41 -0.45 12.33
N VAL A 148 -1.49 0.72 12.94
CA VAL A 148 -1.90 1.95 12.28
C VAL A 148 -0.89 3.05 12.59
N VAL A 149 -0.38 3.74 11.55
CA VAL A 149 0.44 4.93 11.75
C VAL A 149 -0.43 6.17 11.86
N LEU A 150 -0.11 7.03 12.82
CA LEU A 150 -0.78 8.30 13.06
C LEU A 150 0.13 9.45 12.60
N GLN A 151 -0.29 10.15 11.55
CA GLN A 151 0.55 11.11 10.83
C GLN A 151 0.92 12.33 11.66
N ASP A 152 -0.04 12.93 12.33
CA ASP A 152 0.12 14.20 13.06
C ASP A 152 0.78 14.01 14.41
N THR A 153 0.53 12.89 15.08
CA THR A 153 1.15 12.56 16.37
C THR A 153 2.49 11.84 16.23
N SER A 154 2.86 11.40 15.01
CA SER A 154 4.08 10.62 14.75
C SER A 154 4.17 9.38 15.63
N GLU A 155 3.13 8.56 15.58
CA GLU A 155 3.01 7.35 16.36
C GLU A 155 2.62 6.17 15.49
N ILE A 156 2.89 4.97 15.99
CA ILE A 156 2.27 3.73 15.52
C ILE A 156 1.52 3.09 16.69
N ILE A 157 0.32 2.67 16.45
CA ILE A 157 -0.53 1.99 17.44
C ILE A 157 -0.90 0.60 16.96
N ALA A 158 -1.13 -0.32 17.89
CA ALA A 158 -1.75 -1.61 17.61
C ALA A 158 -3.17 -1.62 18.20
N VAL A 159 -4.13 -2.04 17.40
CA VAL A 159 -5.55 -2.13 17.79
C VAL A 159 -6.01 -3.56 17.66
N ASP A 160 -6.59 -4.09 18.73
CA ASP A 160 -7.12 -5.45 18.79
C ASP A 160 -8.54 -5.55 18.14
N PRO A 161 -9.08 -6.78 17.94
CA PRO A 161 -10.42 -6.96 17.37
C PRO A 161 -11.57 -6.44 18.23
N LYS A 162 -11.30 -6.08 19.49
CA LYS A 162 -12.27 -5.44 20.40
C LYS A 162 -12.24 -3.91 20.33
N LEU A 163 -11.46 -3.37 19.37
CA LEU A 163 -11.23 -1.93 19.22
C LEU A 163 -10.56 -1.29 20.45
N GLN A 164 -9.58 -1.99 21.02
CA GLN A 164 -8.75 -1.47 22.11
C GLN A 164 -7.33 -1.21 21.60
N ILE A 165 -6.76 -0.06 21.96
CA ILE A 165 -5.34 0.22 21.70
C ILE A 165 -4.51 -0.62 22.69
N VAL A 166 -3.82 -1.63 22.18
CA VAL A 166 -3.00 -2.55 22.99
C VAL A 166 -1.53 -2.14 23.04
N SER A 167 -1.07 -1.31 22.12
CA SER A 167 0.25 -0.66 22.20
C SER A 167 0.25 0.69 21.48
N ARG A 168 1.15 1.58 21.91
CA ARG A 168 1.38 2.90 21.30
C ARG A 168 2.86 3.22 21.36
N PHE A 169 3.47 3.44 20.22
CA PHE A 169 4.90 3.69 20.08
C PHE A 169 5.12 5.04 19.39
N LYS A 170 5.98 5.88 19.99
CA LYS A 170 6.40 7.14 19.40
C LYS A 170 7.48 6.88 18.35
N LEU A 171 7.37 7.51 17.20
CA LEU A 171 8.35 7.44 16.13
C LEU A 171 9.33 8.62 16.22
N SER A 172 10.59 8.40 15.85
CA SER A 172 11.62 9.44 15.82
C SER A 172 11.49 10.36 14.60
N ALA A 173 10.83 9.89 13.52
CA ALA A 173 10.54 10.68 12.32
C ALA A 173 9.10 11.17 12.31
N SER A 174 8.90 12.38 11.78
CA SER A 174 7.58 13.00 11.70
C SER A 174 6.80 12.56 10.46
N GLN A 175 5.50 12.76 10.52
CA GLN A 175 4.57 12.54 9.40
C GLN A 175 4.71 11.14 8.77
N PRO A 176 4.52 10.06 9.54
CA PRO A 176 4.48 8.71 8.97
C PRO A 176 3.29 8.59 8.00
N THR A 177 3.51 7.88 6.90
CA THR A 177 2.54 7.75 5.80
C THR A 177 2.11 6.32 5.55
N GLU A 178 3.05 5.37 5.59
CA GLU A 178 2.77 3.98 5.29
C GLU A 178 3.50 3.05 6.25
N VAL A 179 2.95 1.85 6.44
CA VAL A 179 3.54 0.79 7.26
C VAL A 179 3.37 -0.56 6.60
N VAL A 180 4.44 -1.35 6.59
CA VAL A 180 4.41 -2.77 6.23
C VAL A 180 5.02 -3.61 7.34
N TYR A 181 4.58 -4.87 7.46
CA TYR A 181 4.97 -5.74 8.55
C TYR A 181 5.69 -7.00 8.05
N ASP A 182 6.84 -7.28 8.63
CA ASP A 182 7.55 -8.54 8.50
C ASP A 182 7.37 -9.37 9.75
N ALA A 183 6.43 -10.32 9.72
CA ALA A 183 6.13 -11.20 10.84
C ALA A 183 7.34 -12.09 11.22
N ARG A 184 8.16 -12.52 10.26
CA ARG A 184 9.33 -13.36 10.51
C ARG A 184 10.43 -12.60 11.24
N ALA A 185 10.65 -11.34 10.84
CA ALA A 185 11.65 -10.48 11.48
C ALA A 185 11.14 -9.78 12.73
N ARG A 186 9.83 -9.82 12.99
CA ARG A 186 9.16 -9.07 14.06
C ARG A 186 9.44 -7.56 13.94
N ARG A 187 9.24 -7.04 12.69
CA ARG A 187 9.58 -5.66 12.34
C ARG A 187 8.43 -4.98 11.60
N LEU A 188 8.15 -3.77 12.04
CA LEU A 188 7.34 -2.82 11.29
C LEU A 188 8.30 -1.90 10.55
N TYR A 189 8.09 -1.75 9.25
CA TYR A 189 8.81 -0.76 8.46
C TYR A 189 7.86 0.39 8.15
N VAL A 190 8.30 1.61 8.46
CA VAL A 190 7.45 2.80 8.39
C VAL A 190 8.07 3.83 7.47
N ALA A 191 7.35 4.22 6.42
CA ALA A 191 7.68 5.41 5.66
C ALA A 191 7.28 6.64 6.47
N ALA A 192 8.21 7.57 6.61
CA ALA A 192 7.99 8.84 7.27
C ALA A 192 8.76 9.94 6.54
N ARG A 193 8.48 11.19 6.85
CA ARG A 193 9.10 12.32 6.17
C ARG A 193 10.63 12.24 6.18
N GLY A 194 11.21 11.98 5.01
CA GLY A 194 12.67 11.91 4.82
C GLY A 194 13.33 10.62 5.31
N ALA A 195 12.58 9.59 5.71
CA ALA A 195 13.15 8.36 6.24
C ALA A 195 12.25 7.13 6.03
N VAL A 196 12.87 5.96 6.06
CA VAL A 196 12.22 4.69 6.35
C VAL A 196 12.80 4.12 7.63
N LEU A 197 11.93 3.80 8.59
CA LEU A 197 12.28 3.31 9.92
C LEU A 197 12.02 1.81 10.01
N ALA A 198 12.84 1.10 10.78
CA ALA A 198 12.60 -0.27 11.20
C ALA A 198 12.33 -0.30 12.70
N ILE A 199 11.13 -0.71 13.09
CA ILE A 199 10.62 -0.67 14.46
C ILE A 199 10.39 -2.09 14.95
N ASN A 200 10.84 -2.39 16.17
CA ASN A 200 10.49 -3.62 16.86
C ASN A 200 9.00 -3.58 17.23
N ASP A 201 8.28 -4.62 16.85
CA ASP A 201 6.82 -4.69 17.01
C ASP A 201 6.37 -4.98 18.46
N GLN A 202 7.30 -5.35 19.37
CA GLN A 202 6.98 -5.67 20.76
C GLN A 202 7.10 -4.45 21.68
N ASP A 203 8.19 -3.70 21.53
CA ASP A 203 8.56 -2.61 22.45
C ASP A 203 8.60 -1.23 21.78
N GLY A 204 8.39 -1.18 20.45
CA GLY A 204 8.40 0.06 19.66
C GLY A 204 9.79 0.68 19.50
N SER A 205 10.86 -0.01 19.88
CA SER A 205 12.22 0.50 19.70
C SER A 205 12.58 0.63 18.22
N GLU A 206 13.13 1.77 17.83
CA GLU A 206 13.71 1.96 16.50
C GLU A 206 15.03 1.19 16.43
N THR A 207 15.06 0.15 15.61
CA THR A 207 16.24 -0.71 15.46
C THR A 207 17.18 -0.21 14.38
N ASN A 208 16.62 0.39 13.34
CA ASN A 208 17.38 0.92 12.20
C ASN A 208 16.62 2.03 11.51
N ARG A 209 17.34 2.82 10.70
CA ARG A 209 16.84 3.92 9.91
C ARG A 209 17.65 4.10 8.64
N VAL A 210 17.00 4.44 7.54
CA VAL A 210 17.65 4.92 6.31
C VAL A 210 17.00 6.22 5.86
N GLU A 211 17.79 7.08 5.22
CA GLU A 211 17.28 8.28 4.58
C GLU A 211 16.52 7.93 3.30
N ALA A 212 15.41 8.62 3.09
CA ALA A 212 14.56 8.52 1.90
C ALA A 212 14.16 9.94 1.45
N PRO A 213 13.65 10.10 0.23
CA PRO A 213 13.12 11.40 -0.19
C PRO A 213 12.01 11.90 0.75
N MET A 214 11.89 13.24 0.88
CA MET A 214 10.91 13.89 1.77
C MET A 214 9.46 13.54 1.46
N GLY A 215 9.18 13.11 0.23
CA GLY A 215 7.85 12.71 -0.25
C GLY A 215 7.65 11.20 -0.33
N VAL A 216 8.45 10.39 0.40
CA VAL A 216 8.21 8.95 0.47
C VAL A 216 6.85 8.69 1.11
N ASP A 217 6.01 7.88 0.44
CA ASP A 217 4.64 7.61 0.89
C ASP A 217 4.30 6.12 0.78
N GLY A 218 4.60 5.47 -0.34
CA GLY A 218 4.34 4.04 -0.52
C GLY A 218 5.50 3.16 -0.10
N LEU A 219 5.19 2.07 0.58
CA LEU A 219 6.11 0.99 0.91
C LEU A 219 5.57 -0.36 0.42
N TRP A 220 6.48 -1.22 -0.02
CA TRP A 220 6.21 -2.62 -0.27
C TRP A 220 7.33 -3.50 0.24
N LEU A 221 6.98 -4.55 0.98
CA LEU A 221 7.94 -5.53 1.48
C LEU A 221 7.91 -6.79 0.60
N ASN A 222 9.05 -7.11 0.01
CA ASN A 222 9.33 -8.44 -0.49
C ASN A 222 10.01 -9.25 0.63
N ALA A 223 9.21 -9.99 1.38
CA ALA A 223 9.69 -10.73 2.55
C ALA A 223 10.65 -11.87 2.18
N GLU A 224 10.51 -12.48 1.00
CA GLU A 224 11.40 -13.54 0.51
C GLU A 224 12.80 -13.00 0.23
N MET A 225 12.88 -11.89 -0.49
CA MET A 225 14.15 -11.24 -0.84
C MET A 225 14.66 -10.30 0.26
N ARG A 226 13.91 -10.14 1.35
CA ARG A 226 14.19 -9.19 2.44
C ARG A 226 14.53 -7.80 1.89
N THR A 227 13.65 -7.33 1.04
CA THR A 227 13.85 -6.08 0.32
C THR A 227 12.60 -5.22 0.45
N LEU A 228 12.78 -3.97 0.83
CA LEU A 228 11.74 -2.96 0.82
C LEU A 228 11.89 -2.10 -0.44
N TYR A 229 10.77 -1.74 -0.98
CA TYR A 229 10.65 -0.75 -2.05
C TYR A 229 9.89 0.45 -1.51
N ALA A 230 10.54 1.61 -1.52
CA ALA A 230 9.97 2.84 -1.00
C ALA A 230 9.80 3.83 -2.17
N ALA A 231 8.54 4.16 -2.49
CA ALA A 231 8.21 5.03 -3.60
C ALA A 231 8.03 6.47 -3.16
N SER A 232 8.60 7.36 -3.93
CA SER A 232 8.42 8.80 -3.85
C SER A 232 8.28 9.41 -5.24
N PRO A 233 7.73 10.61 -5.40
CA PRO A 233 7.66 11.25 -6.70
C PRO A 233 9.04 11.40 -7.34
N GLY A 234 9.30 10.65 -8.40
CA GLY A 234 10.54 10.71 -9.18
C GLY A 234 11.66 9.78 -8.71
N GLU A 235 11.48 8.98 -7.66
CA GLU A 235 12.49 8.03 -7.19
C GLU A 235 11.85 6.78 -6.55
N LEU A 236 12.42 5.63 -6.85
CA LEU A 236 12.21 4.40 -6.10
C LEU A 236 13.49 4.08 -5.31
N THR A 237 13.40 4.07 -3.98
CA THR A 237 14.49 3.64 -3.10
C THR A 237 14.36 2.16 -2.82
N VAL A 238 15.41 1.39 -3.06
CA VAL A 238 15.50 -0.05 -2.77
C VAL A 238 16.30 -0.23 -1.48
N ILE A 239 15.71 -0.88 -0.48
CA ILE A 239 16.33 -1.03 0.85
C ILE A 239 16.48 -2.52 1.15
N LYS A 240 17.68 -2.96 1.48
CA LYS A 240 17.91 -4.28 2.06
C LYS A 240 17.53 -4.26 3.53
N ALA A 241 16.73 -5.25 3.93
CA ALA A 241 16.21 -5.41 5.30
C ALA A 241 16.61 -6.79 5.85
N ASP A 242 17.88 -7.15 5.71
CA ASP A 242 18.43 -8.41 6.20
C ASP A 242 18.82 -8.33 7.69
N ASN A 243 18.90 -9.47 8.39
CA ASN A 243 19.22 -9.57 9.79
C ASN A 243 20.44 -8.72 10.18
N GLY A 244 20.18 -7.55 10.78
CA GLY A 244 21.20 -6.58 11.17
C GLY A 244 21.69 -5.63 10.07
N ASN A 245 21.28 -5.82 8.82
CA ASN A 245 21.68 -4.99 7.70
C ASN A 245 20.45 -4.28 7.10
N PHE A 246 20.25 -3.02 7.51
CA PHE A 246 19.19 -2.15 7.01
C PHE A 246 19.82 -0.97 6.29
N MET A 247 19.89 -1.04 4.95
CA MET A 247 20.64 -0.06 4.17
C MET A 247 19.99 0.17 2.79
N VAL A 248 20.18 1.36 2.27
CA VAL A 248 19.84 1.65 0.86
C VAL A 248 20.75 0.85 -0.04
N ALA A 249 20.16 -0.03 -0.84
CA ALA A 249 20.88 -0.82 -1.85
C ALA A 249 20.95 -0.11 -3.19
N ASP A 250 19.89 0.65 -3.53
CA ASP A 250 19.83 1.39 -4.79
C ASP A 250 18.82 2.54 -4.71
N ARG A 251 19.00 3.55 -5.58
CA ARG A 251 18.11 4.66 -5.82
C ARG A 251 17.85 4.76 -7.31
N ILE A 252 16.66 4.41 -7.73
CA ILE A 252 16.25 4.34 -9.13
C ILE A 252 15.48 5.61 -9.47
N PRO A 253 16.06 6.53 -10.25
CA PRO A 253 15.34 7.69 -10.73
C PRO A 253 14.18 7.27 -11.64
N SER A 254 13.07 7.97 -11.55
CA SER A 254 11.88 7.70 -12.34
C SER A 254 11.28 9.00 -12.89
N ASP A 255 10.78 8.96 -14.11
CA ASP A 255 9.99 10.05 -14.70
C ASP A 255 8.50 9.97 -14.28
N ILE A 256 8.14 8.98 -13.47
CA ILE A 256 6.82 8.84 -12.87
C ILE A 256 6.70 9.68 -11.61
N LYS A 257 5.73 10.58 -11.59
CA LYS A 257 5.36 11.36 -10.41
C LYS A 257 4.22 10.64 -9.68
N GLY A 258 4.57 9.61 -8.95
CA GLY A 258 3.67 8.80 -8.12
C GLY A 258 4.35 8.43 -6.81
N HIS A 259 3.60 7.94 -5.87
CA HIS A 259 4.08 7.57 -4.54
C HIS A 259 3.63 6.16 -4.12
N ASN A 260 2.96 5.43 -5.01
CA ASN A 260 2.52 4.07 -4.74
C ASN A 260 3.47 3.05 -5.40
N VAL A 261 3.67 1.92 -4.76
CA VAL A 261 4.47 0.80 -5.29
C VAL A 261 3.85 -0.53 -4.88
N ALA A 262 3.90 -1.51 -5.77
CA ALA A 262 3.69 -2.93 -5.43
C ALA A 262 4.67 -3.80 -6.20
N TYR A 263 4.95 -4.97 -5.65
CA TYR A 263 5.79 -6.00 -6.28
C TYR A 263 4.98 -7.28 -6.45
N ASP A 264 4.98 -7.81 -7.65
CA ASP A 264 4.44 -9.13 -7.97
C ASP A 264 5.55 -10.18 -7.87
N PRO A 265 5.52 -11.06 -6.86
CA PRO A 265 6.56 -12.08 -6.69
C PRO A 265 6.53 -13.16 -7.78
N GLU A 266 5.35 -13.45 -8.36
CA GLU A 266 5.23 -14.45 -9.42
C GLU A 266 5.92 -14.00 -10.72
N ASN A 267 5.69 -12.76 -11.11
CA ASN A 267 6.25 -12.18 -12.33
C ASN A 267 7.52 -11.37 -12.07
N LYS A 268 7.98 -11.28 -10.82
CA LYS A 268 9.16 -10.49 -10.38
C LYS A 268 9.13 -9.06 -10.91
N THR A 269 7.96 -8.42 -10.86
CA THR A 269 7.76 -7.11 -11.46
C THR A 269 7.28 -6.12 -10.41
N LEU A 270 7.92 -4.95 -10.36
CA LEU A 270 7.48 -3.79 -9.61
C LEU A 270 6.58 -2.91 -10.47
N PHE A 271 5.55 -2.35 -9.85
CA PHE A 271 4.59 -1.45 -10.46
C PHE A 271 4.61 -0.10 -9.73
N LEU A 272 4.82 0.98 -10.49
CA LEU A 272 4.80 2.34 -10.00
C LEU A 272 3.80 3.15 -10.85
N PRO A 273 2.57 3.33 -10.40
CA PRO A 273 1.60 4.20 -11.07
C PRO A 273 1.86 5.67 -10.73
N GLY A 274 1.57 6.56 -11.67
CA GLY A 274 1.70 8.00 -11.43
C GLY A 274 1.49 8.83 -12.69
N GLY A 275 1.84 10.11 -12.58
CA GLY A 275 1.83 11.05 -13.69
C GLY A 275 3.16 11.06 -14.44
N ARG A 276 3.09 11.03 -15.77
CA ARG A 276 4.21 11.22 -16.67
C ARG A 276 3.81 12.20 -17.76
N GLU A 277 4.49 13.33 -17.86
CA GLU A 277 4.20 14.37 -18.89
C GLU A 277 2.70 14.78 -18.93
N GLY A 278 2.07 14.85 -17.75
CA GLY A 278 0.65 15.20 -17.63
C GLY A 278 -0.35 14.09 -17.93
N LYS A 279 0.11 12.89 -18.27
CA LYS A 279 -0.72 11.70 -18.52
C LYS A 279 -0.59 10.68 -17.39
N SER A 280 -1.61 9.86 -17.22
CA SER A 280 -1.56 8.71 -16.31
C SER A 280 -0.77 7.57 -16.94
N ALA A 281 0.17 7.01 -16.18
CA ALA A 281 0.97 5.87 -16.62
C ALA A 281 1.35 4.97 -15.45
N MET A 282 1.76 3.75 -15.74
CA MET A 282 2.36 2.84 -14.79
C MET A 282 3.70 2.33 -15.33
N LEU A 283 4.77 2.57 -14.58
CA LEU A 283 6.09 2.00 -14.87
C LEU A 283 6.14 0.56 -14.36
N LEU A 284 6.71 -0.33 -15.17
CA LEU A 284 7.03 -1.71 -14.81
C LEU A 284 8.54 -1.84 -14.76
N LEU A 285 9.06 -2.26 -13.61
CA LEU A 285 10.48 -2.55 -13.41
C LEU A 285 10.65 -4.03 -13.09
N GLN A 286 11.59 -4.67 -13.76
CA GLN A 286 11.99 -6.04 -13.46
C GLN A 286 13.43 -6.03 -12.97
N PRO A 287 13.77 -6.76 -11.90
CA PRO A 287 15.14 -6.94 -11.49
C PRO A 287 15.93 -7.55 -12.66
N MET A 288 17.11 -7.00 -12.96
CA MET A 288 17.99 -7.60 -13.95
C MET A 288 18.45 -8.96 -13.46
N SER A 289 18.41 -9.96 -14.34
CA SER A 289 19.01 -11.27 -14.04
C SER A 289 20.54 -11.13 -13.95
N PRO A 290 21.23 -11.91 -13.10
CA PRO A 290 22.69 -11.85 -12.97
C PRO A 290 23.45 -11.98 -14.30
N ASP A 291 22.88 -12.67 -15.27
CA ASP A 291 23.47 -12.86 -16.62
C ASP A 291 23.46 -11.58 -17.48
N GLN A 292 22.59 -10.62 -17.20
CA GLN A 292 22.53 -9.36 -17.94
C GLN A 292 23.53 -8.32 -17.43
N THR A 293 23.96 -8.40 -16.17
CA THR A 293 24.97 -7.51 -15.61
C THR A 293 26.38 -7.79 -16.18
N GLY A 294 26.62 -8.99 -16.69
CA GLY A 294 27.88 -9.37 -17.34
C GLY A 294 28.07 -8.80 -18.76
N GLN A 295 26.98 -8.56 -19.48
CA GLN A 295 27.05 -8.07 -20.86
C GLN A 295 27.26 -6.56 -20.99
N GLU A 296 26.66 -5.77 -20.09
CA GLU A 296 26.87 -4.30 -20.10
C GLU A 296 28.27 -3.90 -19.65
N ASN A 297 28.85 -4.61 -18.66
CA ASN A 297 30.24 -4.38 -18.26
C ASN A 297 31.28 -4.80 -19.31
N ALA A 298 30.93 -5.71 -20.21
CA ALA A 298 31.80 -6.09 -21.35
C ALA A 298 31.72 -5.06 -22.50
N ALA A 299 30.55 -4.45 -22.71
CA ALA A 299 30.38 -3.44 -23.76
C ALA A 299 30.99 -2.07 -23.39
N ALA A 300 31.08 -1.75 -22.08
CA ALA A 300 31.72 -0.53 -21.61
C ALA A 300 33.27 -0.55 -21.64
N LYS A 301 33.87 -1.72 -21.82
CA LYS A 301 35.35 -1.89 -21.92
C LYS A 301 35.90 -1.91 -23.33
N VAL A 302 35.08 -1.74 -24.35
CA VAL A 302 35.49 -1.76 -25.79
C VAL A 302 35.14 -0.42 -26.48
N LYS A 303 35.28 0.71 -25.79
CA LYS A 303 35.29 2.04 -26.43
C LYS A 303 36.41 2.88 -25.84
#